data_40bfcc16807a2f523eae30fc446de6e9
#
_entry.id   40bfcc16807a2f523eae30fc446de6e9
#
_cell.length_a   1.000
_cell.length_b   1.000
_cell.length_c   1.000
_cell.angle_alpha   90.00
_cell.angle_beta   90.00
_cell.angle_gamma   90.00
#
_symmetry.space_group_name_H-M   'P 1'
#
loop_
_entity.id
_entity.type
_entity.pdbx_description
1 polymer ?
#
loop_
_entity_poly.entity_id
_entity_poly.type
_entity_poly.pdbx_seq_one_letter_code
_entity_poly.pdbx_strand_id
1 'polypeptide(L)'
;REIMGQRAEAYIVDAIRTPTGKRRGSLATVHGADIGGFILKALVERHDIPDDEYEDVVFGCLDTIGPLAGDIARTCWLAAGLSDVVPGTTVDRQCGSSQQAVHFAAQAVMSGTMDVVVAGGVQTMSSIPISAAMYAGQPYGFDNPFTSSEGWVARYGTQEISQFKSAQMIADKWEISREEMEAFLSLIHI
;
A
#
# COMPACT_ATOMS: atom_id res chain seq x y z
N ARG A 1 -23.08 13.30 -32.45
CA ARG A 1 -22.91 14.33 -31.41
C ARG A 1 -21.74 13.89 -30.54
N GLU A 2 -20.57 14.37 -30.88
CA GLU A 2 -19.38 14.25 -30.02
C GLU A 2 -19.59 15.19 -28.83
N ILE A 3 -19.92 14.63 -27.68
CA ILE A 3 -19.68 15.30 -26.42
C ILE A 3 -18.21 15.02 -26.10
N MET A 4 -17.31 15.75 -26.70
CA MET A 4 -15.94 15.88 -26.20
C MET A 4 -16.01 16.76 -24.96
N GLY A 5 -16.55 16.21 -23.87
CA GLY A 5 -16.36 16.80 -22.56
C GLY A 5 -14.85 16.80 -22.26
N GLN A 6 -14.32 17.94 -21.85
CA GLN A 6 -12.98 18.05 -21.29
C GLN A 6 -12.85 16.94 -20.24
N ARG A 7 -11.87 16.03 -20.40
CA ARG A 7 -11.59 15.03 -19.34
C ARG A 7 -11.19 15.80 -18.09
N ALA A 8 -11.88 15.56 -17.01
CA ALA A 8 -11.45 16.10 -15.72
C ALA A 8 -10.04 15.57 -15.44
N GLU A 9 -9.17 16.44 -14.97
CA GLU A 9 -7.76 16.12 -14.68
C GLU A 9 -7.56 16.13 -13.17
N ALA A 10 -6.72 15.20 -12.68
CA ALA A 10 -6.25 15.20 -11.31
C ALA A 10 -4.77 15.54 -11.28
N TYR A 11 -4.37 16.40 -10.36
CA TYR A 11 -3.00 16.86 -10.22
C TYR A 11 -2.39 16.40 -8.90
N ILE A 12 -1.13 15.97 -8.93
CA ILE A 12 -0.34 15.79 -7.72
C ILE A 12 0.28 17.14 -7.38
N VAL A 13 -0.16 17.74 -6.28
CA VAL A 13 0.27 19.08 -5.86
C VAL A 13 1.46 19.05 -4.92
N ASP A 14 1.64 17.97 -4.15
CA ASP A 14 2.81 17.75 -3.29
C ASP A 14 3.03 16.25 -3.07
N ALA A 15 4.24 15.87 -2.66
CA ALA A 15 4.58 14.50 -2.30
C ALA A 15 5.76 14.48 -1.31
N ILE A 16 5.57 13.79 -0.20
CA ILE A 16 6.62 13.61 0.81
C ILE A 16 6.69 12.16 1.29
N ARG A 17 7.80 11.76 1.86
CA ARG A 17 7.99 10.45 2.45
C ARG A 17 8.96 10.48 3.63
N THR A 18 8.91 9.46 4.46
CA THR A 18 9.98 9.15 5.40
C THR A 18 11.21 8.60 4.67
N PRO A 19 12.38 8.61 5.30
CA PRO A 19 13.45 7.70 4.89
C PRO A 19 12.96 6.26 4.88
N THR A 20 13.47 5.44 3.97
CA THR A 20 13.18 4.00 3.98
C THR A 20 13.82 3.37 5.21
N GLY A 21 13.00 2.71 6.03
CA GLY A 21 13.46 2.06 7.24
C GLY A 21 14.36 0.86 6.95
N LYS A 22 15.46 0.75 7.68
CA LYS A 22 16.31 -0.44 7.68
C LYS A 22 15.68 -1.50 8.60
N ARG A 23 15.76 -2.77 8.23
CA ARG A 23 15.34 -3.88 9.09
C ARG A 23 16.04 -3.78 10.45
N ARG A 24 15.26 -3.80 11.53
CA ARG A 24 15.74 -3.59 12.91
C ARG A 24 16.49 -2.27 13.13
N GLY A 25 16.26 -1.27 12.27
CA GLY A 25 16.82 0.08 12.40
C GLY A 25 15.98 0.98 13.33
N SER A 26 16.26 2.28 13.30
CA SER A 26 15.63 3.26 14.20
C SER A 26 14.11 3.37 14.09
N LEU A 27 13.53 3.04 12.94
CA LEU A 27 12.07 3.04 12.74
C LEU A 27 11.39 1.70 13.09
N ALA A 28 12.15 0.67 13.44
CA ALA A 28 11.63 -0.69 13.60
C ALA A 28 10.64 -0.84 14.77
N THR A 29 10.70 0.02 15.76
CA THR A 29 9.86 0.02 16.96
C THR A 29 8.82 1.12 16.97
N VAL A 30 8.79 1.95 15.93
CA VAL A 30 7.81 3.04 15.82
C VAL A 30 6.49 2.45 15.32
N HIS A 31 5.39 2.83 15.95
CA HIS A 31 4.05 2.39 15.58
C HIS A 31 3.68 2.89 14.17
N GLY A 32 3.02 2.05 13.37
CA GLY A 32 2.65 2.40 11.99
C GLY A 32 1.79 3.67 11.90
N ALA A 33 0.85 3.84 12.83
CA ALA A 33 0.01 5.03 12.88
C ALA A 33 0.83 6.31 13.16
N ASP A 34 1.87 6.23 13.99
CA ASP A 34 2.72 7.38 14.30
C ASP A 34 3.60 7.76 13.10
N ILE A 35 4.13 6.77 12.38
CA ILE A 35 4.90 7.00 11.15
C ILE A 35 4.02 7.67 10.08
N GLY A 36 2.83 7.10 9.83
CA GLY A 36 1.88 7.66 8.87
C GLY A 36 1.36 9.02 9.32
N GLY A 37 1.03 9.17 10.60
CA GLY A 37 0.57 10.42 11.18
C GLY A 37 1.60 11.54 11.07
N PHE A 38 2.88 11.24 11.32
CA PHE A 38 3.96 12.21 11.14
C PHE A 38 4.02 12.77 9.72
N ILE A 39 3.91 11.89 8.72
CA ILE A 39 3.92 12.29 7.30
C ILE A 39 2.66 13.07 6.93
N LEU A 40 1.48 12.62 7.38
CA LEU A 40 0.22 13.30 7.10
C LEU A 40 0.22 14.72 7.69
N LYS A 41 0.64 14.86 8.94
CA LYS A 41 0.78 16.15 9.58
C LYS A 41 1.74 17.07 8.82
N ALA A 42 2.93 16.56 8.50
CA ALA A 42 3.92 17.33 7.74
C ALA A 42 3.43 17.74 6.35
N LEU A 43 2.62 16.90 5.68
CA LEU A 43 2.04 17.22 4.39
C LEU A 43 1.00 18.34 4.51
N VAL A 44 0.06 18.21 5.44
CA VAL A 44 -1.01 19.20 5.66
C VAL A 44 -0.45 20.57 6.07
N GLU A 45 0.54 20.60 6.98
CA GLU A 45 1.19 21.83 7.44
C GLU A 45 1.97 22.60 6.34
N ARG A 46 2.19 21.99 5.17
CA ARG A 46 2.86 22.63 4.02
C ARG A 46 1.91 23.43 3.14
N HIS A 47 0.61 23.33 3.36
CA HIS A 47 -0.43 23.94 2.54
C HIS A 47 -1.38 24.79 3.37
N ASP A 48 -1.91 25.85 2.77
CA ASP A 48 -2.92 26.72 3.37
C ASP A 48 -4.35 26.16 3.16
N ILE A 49 -4.49 24.83 3.27
CA ILE A 49 -5.78 24.12 3.18
C ILE A 49 -6.13 23.69 4.61
N PRO A 50 -7.28 24.11 5.17
CA PRO A 50 -7.77 23.61 6.45
C PRO A 50 -7.86 22.07 6.44
N ASP A 51 -7.51 21.44 7.55
CA ASP A 51 -7.45 19.96 7.62
C ASP A 51 -8.82 19.30 7.55
N ASP A 52 -9.91 20.03 7.77
CA ASP A 52 -11.30 19.60 7.59
C ASP A 52 -11.83 19.77 6.15
N GLU A 53 -11.05 20.36 5.27
CA GLU A 53 -11.37 20.47 3.83
C GLU A 53 -10.79 19.30 3.00
N TYR A 54 -10.00 18.42 3.59
CA TYR A 54 -9.61 17.17 2.95
C TYR A 54 -10.78 16.18 2.98
N GLU A 55 -11.06 15.51 1.88
CA GLU A 55 -12.29 14.71 1.72
C GLU A 55 -12.09 13.22 1.94
N ASP A 56 -10.86 12.71 1.77
CA ASP A 56 -10.49 11.31 2.11
C ASP A 56 -8.97 11.15 2.25
N VAL A 57 -8.59 10.15 3.02
CA VAL A 57 -7.22 9.64 3.12
C VAL A 57 -7.18 8.20 2.64
N VAL A 58 -6.59 7.95 1.49
CA VAL A 58 -6.49 6.60 0.91
C VAL A 58 -5.08 6.07 1.07
N PHE A 59 -4.90 5.09 1.95
CA PHE A 59 -3.57 4.49 2.22
C PHE A 59 -3.48 3.04 1.79
N GLY A 60 -2.38 2.70 1.13
CA GLY A 60 -2.00 1.32 0.89
C GLY A 60 -1.33 0.69 2.11
N CYS A 61 -1.80 -0.51 2.47
CA CYS A 61 -1.18 -1.35 3.48
C CYS A 61 -1.54 -2.81 3.19
N LEU A 62 -0.55 -3.72 3.20
CA LEU A 62 -0.83 -5.10 2.81
C LEU A 62 -1.01 -6.06 3.99
N ASP A 63 -0.29 -5.96 5.06
CA ASP A 63 -0.46 -6.80 6.25
C ASP A 63 -1.23 -6.05 7.33
N THR A 64 -2.55 -5.89 7.13
CA THR A 64 -3.46 -5.12 7.99
C THR A 64 -3.85 -5.87 9.25
N ILE A 65 -2.87 -6.25 10.06
CA ILE A 65 -3.06 -6.92 11.35
C ILE A 65 -2.34 -6.16 12.47
N GLY A 66 -2.75 -6.41 13.71
CA GLY A 66 -2.16 -5.79 14.90
C GLY A 66 -2.16 -4.26 14.78
N PRO A 67 -1.01 -3.58 14.90
CA PRO A 67 -0.91 -2.13 14.85
C PRO A 67 -1.25 -1.51 13.49
N LEU A 68 -1.40 -2.33 12.45
CA LEU A 68 -1.80 -1.89 11.10
C LEU A 68 -3.26 -2.22 10.76
N ALA A 69 -4.00 -2.84 11.69
CA ALA A 69 -5.41 -3.17 11.52
C ALA A 69 -6.33 -1.97 11.78
N GLY A 70 -7.62 -2.15 11.49
CA GLY A 70 -8.66 -1.20 11.86
C GLY A 70 -8.65 0.09 11.05
N ASP A 71 -8.40 0.00 9.76
CA ASP A 71 -8.25 1.12 8.85
C ASP A 71 -7.06 2.03 9.24
N ILE A 72 -5.88 1.60 8.86
CA ILE A 72 -4.64 2.32 9.17
C ILE A 72 -4.60 3.73 8.53
N ALA A 73 -5.28 3.96 7.40
CA ALA A 73 -5.38 5.28 6.79
C ALA A 73 -6.03 6.27 7.76
N ARG A 74 -7.21 5.92 8.25
CA ARG A 74 -7.94 6.71 9.23
C ARG A 74 -7.18 6.85 10.55
N THR A 75 -6.57 5.76 11.02
CA THR A 75 -5.81 5.77 12.26
C THR A 75 -4.59 6.69 12.18
N CYS A 76 -3.88 6.73 11.06
CA CYS A 76 -2.77 7.66 10.83
C CYS A 76 -3.24 9.12 10.85
N TRP A 77 -4.35 9.42 10.19
CA TRP A 77 -4.92 10.77 10.14
C TRP A 77 -5.26 11.28 11.54
N LEU A 78 -5.95 10.48 12.32
CA LEU A 78 -6.31 10.84 13.70
C LEU A 78 -5.09 10.91 14.63
N ALA A 79 -4.11 10.02 14.47
CA ALA A 79 -2.86 10.06 15.22
C ALA A 79 -2.02 11.31 14.93
N ALA A 80 -2.19 11.91 13.75
CA ALA A 80 -1.60 13.20 13.39
C ALA A 80 -2.23 14.39 14.15
N GLY A 81 -3.35 14.17 14.82
CA GLY A 81 -4.15 15.24 15.48
C GLY A 81 -4.93 16.10 14.49
N LEU A 82 -5.20 15.59 13.29
CA LEU A 82 -5.97 16.24 12.24
C LEU A 82 -7.48 16.03 12.43
N SER A 83 -8.29 16.77 11.70
CA SER A 83 -9.74 16.83 11.84
C SER A 83 -10.42 15.47 11.78
N ASP A 84 -11.34 15.22 12.69
CA ASP A 84 -12.08 13.96 12.80
C ASP A 84 -13.24 13.83 11.79
N VAL A 85 -13.50 14.87 10.97
CA VAL A 85 -14.51 14.80 9.90
C VAL A 85 -14.00 14.09 8.64
N VAL A 86 -12.67 14.00 8.45
CA VAL A 86 -12.06 13.40 7.25
C VAL A 86 -12.03 11.88 7.35
N PRO A 87 -12.70 11.14 6.46
CA PRO A 87 -12.69 9.69 6.46
C PRO A 87 -11.33 9.13 6.03
N GLY A 88 -11.17 7.81 6.13
CA GLY A 88 -10.01 7.11 5.63
C GLY A 88 -10.38 5.79 5.00
N THR A 89 -9.57 5.33 4.06
CA THR A 89 -9.75 4.04 3.39
C THR A 89 -8.41 3.34 3.24
N THR A 90 -8.32 2.13 3.74
CA THR A 90 -7.13 1.29 3.55
C THR A 90 -7.32 0.36 2.36
N VAL A 91 -6.33 0.36 1.46
CA VAL A 91 -6.33 -0.43 0.23
C VAL A 91 -5.27 -1.51 0.31
N ASP A 92 -5.66 -2.75 0.06
CA ASP A 92 -4.73 -3.86 -0.16
C ASP A 92 -4.76 -4.31 -1.63
N ARG A 93 -3.65 -4.11 -2.31
CA ARG A 93 -3.30 -4.69 -3.61
C ARG A 93 -1.87 -5.23 -3.54
N GLN A 94 -1.57 -5.90 -2.45
CA GLN A 94 -0.23 -6.39 -2.15
C GLN A 94 0.83 -5.28 -2.33
N CYS A 95 1.96 -5.55 -2.97
CA CYS A 95 3.04 -4.59 -3.18
C CYS A 95 2.63 -3.33 -3.97
N GLY A 96 1.51 -3.37 -4.69
CA GLY A 96 0.93 -2.24 -5.45
C GLY A 96 -0.07 -1.39 -4.68
N SER A 97 -0.23 -1.59 -3.37
CA SER A 97 -1.30 -0.97 -2.57
C SER A 97 -1.27 0.57 -2.60
N SER A 98 -0.12 1.18 -2.36
CA SER A 98 0.00 2.65 -2.37
C SER A 98 -0.17 3.25 -3.77
N GLN A 99 0.28 2.56 -4.81
CA GLN A 99 -0.01 2.97 -6.18
C GLN A 99 -1.50 2.93 -6.48
N GLN A 100 -2.20 1.90 -6.00
CA GLN A 100 -3.65 1.81 -6.15
C GLN A 100 -4.38 2.90 -5.35
N ALA A 101 -3.86 3.28 -4.18
CA ALA A 101 -4.39 4.41 -3.41
C ALA A 101 -4.34 5.71 -4.23
N VAL A 102 -3.20 6.00 -4.86
CA VAL A 102 -3.06 7.17 -5.77
C VAL A 102 -4.03 7.07 -6.97
N HIS A 103 -4.21 5.88 -7.55
CA HIS A 103 -5.19 5.70 -8.63
C HIS A 103 -6.62 5.99 -8.17
N PHE A 104 -7.01 5.53 -6.97
CA PHE A 104 -8.35 5.77 -6.44
C PHE A 104 -8.58 7.25 -6.13
N ALA A 105 -7.60 7.94 -5.53
CA ALA A 105 -7.68 9.38 -5.30
C ALA A 105 -7.81 10.15 -6.62
N ALA A 106 -6.98 9.85 -7.62
CA ALA A 106 -7.09 10.47 -8.94
C ALA A 106 -8.45 10.21 -9.60
N GLN A 107 -8.99 8.99 -9.49
CA GLN A 107 -10.32 8.64 -10.01
C GLN A 107 -11.42 9.41 -9.29
N ALA A 108 -11.34 9.58 -7.97
CA ALA A 108 -12.30 10.35 -7.19
C ALA A 108 -12.35 11.83 -7.63
N VAL A 109 -11.17 12.44 -7.80
CA VAL A 109 -11.06 13.81 -8.32
C VAL A 109 -11.57 13.92 -9.77
N MET A 110 -11.13 13.02 -10.64
CA MET A 110 -11.55 13.02 -12.06
C MET A 110 -13.04 12.73 -12.26
N SER A 111 -13.68 12.03 -11.33
CA SER A 111 -15.13 11.80 -11.37
C SER A 111 -15.95 12.97 -10.83
N GLY A 112 -15.29 13.95 -10.18
CA GLY A 112 -15.94 15.08 -9.53
C GLY A 112 -16.66 14.73 -8.23
N THR A 113 -16.33 13.58 -7.64
CA THR A 113 -16.84 13.19 -6.32
C THR A 113 -16.06 13.82 -5.18
N MET A 114 -14.80 14.17 -5.42
CA MET A 114 -13.91 14.80 -4.44
C MET A 114 -13.00 15.81 -5.14
N ASP A 115 -12.58 16.83 -4.38
CA ASP A 115 -11.70 17.89 -4.86
C ASP A 115 -10.28 17.75 -4.29
N VAL A 116 -10.14 17.37 -3.01
CA VAL A 116 -8.85 17.29 -2.30
C VAL A 116 -8.74 15.96 -1.55
N VAL A 117 -7.84 15.10 -1.99
CA VAL A 117 -7.64 13.75 -1.43
C VAL A 117 -6.17 13.52 -1.13
N VAL A 118 -5.88 12.91 0.00
CA VAL A 118 -4.54 12.43 0.33
C VAL A 118 -4.41 10.95 0.00
N ALA A 119 -3.38 10.58 -0.76
CA ALA A 119 -3.09 9.19 -1.07
C ALA A 119 -1.65 8.83 -0.73
N GLY A 120 -1.45 7.64 -0.20
CA GLY A 120 -0.12 7.17 0.18
C GLY A 120 -0.12 5.74 0.70
N GLY A 121 0.68 5.48 1.70
CA GLY A 121 0.68 4.19 2.39
C GLY A 121 1.70 4.12 3.51
N VAL A 122 1.52 3.14 4.37
CA VAL A 122 2.41 2.84 5.48
C VAL A 122 2.57 1.33 5.64
N GLN A 123 3.79 0.89 5.91
CA GLN A 123 4.09 -0.50 6.21
C GLN A 123 5.28 -0.59 7.18
N THR A 124 5.16 -1.42 8.22
CA THR A 124 6.18 -1.59 9.26
C THR A 124 6.63 -3.05 9.34
N MET A 125 7.37 -3.52 8.34
CA MET A 125 7.75 -4.93 8.18
C MET A 125 8.72 -5.47 9.24
N SER A 126 9.28 -4.62 10.11
CA SER A 126 10.04 -5.07 11.28
C SER A 126 9.16 -5.50 12.45
N SER A 127 7.99 -4.88 12.61
CA SER A 127 7.00 -5.23 13.65
C SER A 127 5.97 -6.22 13.14
N ILE A 128 5.49 -6.06 11.93
CA ILE A 128 4.59 -6.98 11.24
C ILE A 128 5.33 -7.55 10.03
N PRO A 129 5.86 -8.78 10.11
CA PRO A 129 6.60 -9.40 9.02
C PRO A 129 5.74 -9.52 7.75
N ILE A 130 6.41 -9.45 6.59
CA ILE A 130 5.74 -9.66 5.30
C ILE A 130 5.00 -11.01 5.28
N SER A 131 3.79 -11.01 4.75
CA SER A 131 2.87 -12.16 4.70
C SER A 131 2.26 -12.56 6.06
N ALA A 132 2.43 -11.80 7.11
CA ALA A 132 1.85 -12.10 8.41
C ALA A 132 0.31 -12.24 8.35
N ALA A 133 -0.36 -11.43 7.53
CA ALA A 133 -1.81 -11.51 7.31
C ALA A 133 -2.24 -12.85 6.67
N MET A 134 -1.41 -13.47 5.84
CA MET A 134 -1.71 -14.76 5.21
C MET A 134 -1.79 -15.91 6.22
N TYR A 135 -1.09 -15.79 7.33
CA TYR A 135 -1.06 -16.81 8.39
C TYR A 135 -1.84 -16.41 9.65
N ALA A 136 -2.42 -15.22 9.68
CA ALA A 136 -3.20 -14.72 10.82
C ALA A 136 -4.46 -15.58 11.11
N GLY A 137 -4.90 -16.39 10.17
CA GLY A 137 -6.01 -17.32 10.32
C GLY A 137 -5.68 -18.63 11.04
N GLN A 138 -4.40 -18.94 11.28
CA GLN A 138 -4.00 -20.21 11.91
C GLN A 138 -4.65 -20.50 13.26
N PRO A 139 -4.83 -19.54 14.17
CA PRO A 139 -5.57 -19.78 15.42
C PRO A 139 -7.03 -20.17 15.24
N TYR A 140 -7.59 -19.92 14.05
CA TYR A 140 -8.96 -20.24 13.67
C TYR A 140 -9.09 -21.49 12.79
N GLY A 141 -7.98 -22.22 12.58
CA GLY A 141 -7.94 -23.44 11.80
C GLY A 141 -7.70 -23.29 10.30
N PHE A 142 -7.21 -22.11 9.87
CA PHE A 142 -6.85 -21.85 8.47
C PHE A 142 -5.34 -21.74 8.31
N ASP A 143 -4.73 -22.58 7.48
CA ASP A 143 -3.28 -22.55 7.25
C ASP A 143 -2.84 -21.31 6.44
N ASN A 144 -3.56 -21.01 5.36
CA ASN A 144 -3.31 -19.87 4.47
C ASN A 144 -4.57 -19.61 3.61
N PRO A 145 -4.64 -18.50 2.86
CA PRO A 145 -5.84 -18.14 2.11
C PRO A 145 -6.15 -19.03 0.90
N PHE A 146 -5.28 -19.98 0.52
CA PHE A 146 -5.40 -20.70 -0.74
C PHE A 146 -5.80 -22.17 -0.57
N THR A 147 -5.19 -22.89 0.36
CA THR A 147 -5.26 -24.36 0.44
C THR A 147 -6.62 -24.93 0.82
N SER A 148 -7.46 -24.16 1.49
CA SER A 148 -8.83 -24.57 1.85
C SER A 148 -9.89 -24.17 0.82
N SER A 149 -9.51 -23.47 -0.26
CA SER A 149 -10.44 -23.07 -1.32
C SER A 149 -10.51 -24.14 -2.40
N GLU A 150 -11.66 -24.84 -2.50
CA GLU A 150 -11.86 -25.86 -3.55
C GLU A 150 -11.70 -25.28 -4.96
N GLY A 151 -12.22 -24.08 -5.22
CA GLY A 151 -12.08 -23.41 -6.52
C GLY A 151 -10.63 -23.05 -6.85
N TRP A 152 -9.86 -22.62 -5.85
CA TRP A 152 -8.43 -22.35 -6.05
C TRP A 152 -7.68 -23.64 -6.36
N VAL A 153 -7.87 -24.68 -5.55
CA VAL A 153 -7.21 -25.98 -5.71
C VAL A 153 -7.57 -26.63 -7.05
N ALA A 154 -8.83 -26.55 -7.46
CA ALA A 154 -9.27 -27.09 -8.76
C ALA A 154 -8.59 -26.39 -9.94
N ARG A 155 -8.26 -25.10 -9.82
CA ARG A 155 -7.65 -24.31 -10.89
C ARG A 155 -6.11 -24.35 -10.90
N TYR A 156 -5.51 -24.28 -9.72
CA TYR A 156 -4.07 -24.10 -9.56
C TYR A 156 -3.36 -25.24 -8.83
N GLY A 157 -4.12 -26.22 -8.32
CA GLY A 157 -3.58 -27.32 -7.51
C GLY A 157 -3.14 -26.85 -6.11
N THR A 158 -2.30 -27.67 -5.50
CA THR A 158 -1.75 -27.44 -4.14
C THR A 158 -0.31 -26.93 -4.17
N GLN A 159 0.11 -26.35 -5.30
CA GLN A 159 1.47 -25.85 -5.42
C GLN A 159 1.74 -24.67 -4.47
N GLU A 160 2.97 -24.54 -4.05
CA GLU A 160 3.43 -23.41 -3.27
C GLU A 160 3.25 -22.11 -4.05
N ILE A 161 2.65 -21.11 -3.41
CA ILE A 161 2.55 -19.74 -3.92
C ILE A 161 3.75 -18.95 -3.39
N SER A 162 4.73 -18.73 -4.26
CA SER A 162 6.00 -18.11 -3.90
C SER A 162 6.51 -17.24 -5.04
N GLN A 163 6.90 -15.99 -4.71
CA GLN A 163 7.54 -15.09 -5.68
C GLN A 163 8.88 -15.64 -6.15
N PHE A 164 9.63 -16.30 -5.29
CA PHE A 164 10.91 -16.92 -5.65
C PHE A 164 10.71 -18.02 -6.67
N LYS A 165 9.74 -18.92 -6.43
CA LYS A 165 9.40 -19.97 -7.38
C LYS A 165 8.94 -19.41 -8.72
N SER A 166 8.08 -18.37 -8.70
CA SER A 166 7.61 -17.72 -9.90
C SER A 166 8.74 -17.06 -10.70
N ALA A 167 9.67 -16.41 -10.01
CA ALA A 167 10.86 -15.82 -10.65
C ALA A 167 11.75 -16.89 -11.27
N GLN A 168 11.97 -18.02 -10.58
CA GLN A 168 12.72 -19.14 -11.13
C GLN A 168 12.04 -19.72 -12.37
N MET A 169 10.71 -19.91 -12.34
CA MET A 169 9.96 -20.38 -13.51
C MET A 169 10.09 -19.44 -14.72
N ILE A 170 10.19 -18.14 -14.47
CA ILE A 170 10.44 -17.14 -15.53
C ILE A 170 11.86 -17.31 -16.08
N ALA A 171 12.86 -17.38 -15.19
CA ALA A 171 14.24 -17.57 -15.61
C ALA A 171 14.42 -18.86 -16.44
N ASP A 172 13.85 -19.95 -15.99
CA ASP A 172 13.90 -21.24 -16.69
C ASP A 172 13.20 -21.18 -18.08
N LYS A 173 12.01 -20.54 -18.10
CA LYS A 173 11.21 -20.46 -19.36
C LYS A 173 11.87 -19.61 -20.44
N TRP A 174 12.56 -18.56 -20.06
CA TRP A 174 13.22 -17.64 -20.99
C TRP A 174 14.74 -17.80 -21.02
N GLU A 175 15.25 -18.85 -20.39
CA GLU A 175 16.70 -19.19 -20.35
C GLU A 175 17.56 -18.01 -19.89
N ILE A 176 17.06 -17.26 -18.86
CA ILE A 176 17.76 -16.11 -18.29
C ILE A 176 18.82 -16.60 -17.32
N SER A 177 20.07 -16.30 -17.61
CA SER A 177 21.19 -16.70 -16.76
C SER A 177 21.28 -15.87 -15.47
N ARG A 178 22.04 -16.38 -14.50
CA ARG A 178 22.33 -15.66 -13.25
C ARG A 178 23.06 -14.35 -13.53
N GLU A 179 24.01 -14.37 -14.44
CA GLU A 179 24.81 -13.23 -14.86
C GLU A 179 23.94 -12.11 -15.46
N GLU A 180 22.97 -12.48 -16.31
CA GLU A 180 22.02 -11.52 -16.87
C GLU A 180 21.14 -10.90 -15.80
N MET A 181 20.62 -11.69 -14.83
CA MET A 181 19.83 -11.17 -13.71
C MET A 181 20.64 -10.21 -12.84
N GLU A 182 21.91 -10.53 -12.54
CA GLU A 182 22.80 -9.68 -11.75
C GLU A 182 23.17 -8.40 -12.48
N ALA A 183 23.40 -8.46 -13.78
CA ALA A 183 23.63 -7.30 -14.61
C ALA A 183 22.41 -6.35 -14.61
N PHE A 184 21.20 -6.90 -14.73
CA PHE A 184 19.97 -6.13 -14.63
C PHE A 184 19.80 -5.47 -13.26
N LEU A 185 20.07 -6.21 -12.17
CA LEU A 185 19.99 -5.69 -10.81
C LEU A 185 21.01 -4.56 -10.54
N SER A 186 22.15 -4.52 -11.24
CA SER A 186 23.12 -3.44 -11.07
C SER A 186 22.51 -2.07 -11.40
N LEU A 187 21.49 -2.00 -12.22
CA LEU A 187 20.79 -0.76 -12.60
C LEU A 187 20.13 -0.05 -11.42
N ILE A 188 19.83 -0.74 -10.32
CA ILE A 188 19.22 -0.11 -9.13
C ILE A 188 20.19 0.80 -8.38
N HIS A 189 21.46 0.77 -8.69
CA HIS A 189 22.51 1.58 -8.06
C HIS A 189 22.88 2.84 -8.86
N ILE A 190 22.18 3.11 -9.96
CA ILE A 190 22.38 4.26 -10.83
C ILE A 190 21.60 5.47 -10.33
#